data_26c028504319769d5966ed6876d7a517
#
_entry.id   26c028504319769d5966ed6876d7a517
#
_cell.length_a   1.000
_cell.length_b   1.000
_cell.length_c   1.000
_cell.angle_alpha   90.00
_cell.angle_beta   90.00
_cell.angle_gamma   90.00
#
_symmetry.space_group_name_H-M   'P 1'
#
loop_
_entity.id
_entity.type
_entity.pdbx_description
1 polymer ?
#
loop_
_entity_poly.entity_id
_entity_poly.type
_entity_poly.pdbx_seq_one_letter_code
_entity_poly.pdbx_strand_id
1 'polypeptide(L)'
;MIEKHIVLEDIDPVIFYGVNNANIQMIKALYPKLRIVARGNVIKVMGDEEEMCAFEESIIALEKHWVKYNSLKEEVIIDIIKGKTPQIEKTGDTIVFSVTGKPIVPRSENQLKLVKEYEKNDMTFAIGPAGSGKTYTAIALAVRSLKNKEIKKIILSRPAVEAGEKLGFLPGDMKDKIDPYLQPLYDALQDMIPAAKLKEYMELNIIQIAPLAFMRGRTLNDAVVILDEAQNTTTQQIKMFLTRMGMNTKMIVTGDMTQIDLPSSQKSGLVQAMHILKGVKGISFIELNKKDIVRHKLVTRIVEAYEKFEEKQKEARLNDSKKREGDSNK
;
A
#
# COMPACT_ATOMS: atom_id res chain seq x y z
N MET A 1 -30.58 -33.36 18.21
CA MET A 1 -29.73 -32.93 17.10
C MET A 1 -29.84 -31.44 17.08
N ILE A 2 -28.74 -30.73 17.41
CA ILE A 2 -28.71 -29.29 17.49
C ILE A 2 -28.34 -28.75 16.10
N GLU A 3 -28.84 -27.57 15.75
CA GLU A 3 -28.57 -26.89 14.49
C GLU A 3 -27.90 -25.53 14.79
N LYS A 4 -26.83 -25.21 14.06
CA LYS A 4 -26.14 -23.93 14.16
C LYS A 4 -25.90 -23.33 12.78
N HIS A 5 -25.94 -22.00 12.69
CA HIS A 5 -25.62 -21.24 11.49
C HIS A 5 -24.33 -20.45 11.73
N ILE A 6 -23.33 -20.65 10.90
CA ILE A 6 -22.05 -19.93 10.91
C ILE A 6 -22.04 -19.02 9.69
N VAL A 7 -21.80 -17.74 9.90
CA VAL A 7 -21.75 -16.74 8.83
C VAL A 7 -20.30 -16.43 8.51
N LEU A 8 -19.93 -16.55 7.25
CA LEU A 8 -18.63 -16.10 6.76
C LEU A 8 -18.65 -14.57 6.63
N GLU A 9 -17.84 -13.87 7.43
CA GLU A 9 -17.84 -12.41 7.50
C GLU A 9 -16.63 -11.78 6.75
N ASP A 10 -15.47 -12.40 6.86
CA ASP A 10 -14.21 -11.83 6.41
C ASP A 10 -13.69 -12.41 5.08
N ILE A 11 -14.41 -13.37 4.49
CA ILE A 11 -14.00 -14.03 3.24
C ILE A 11 -15.18 -14.18 2.27
N ASP A 12 -14.91 -13.97 0.96
CA ASP A 12 -15.87 -14.28 -0.08
C ASP A 12 -16.19 -15.80 -0.06
N PRO A 13 -17.48 -16.19 0.04
CA PRO A 13 -17.89 -17.59 0.06
C PRO A 13 -17.36 -18.41 -1.12
N VAL A 14 -17.28 -17.83 -2.31
CA VAL A 14 -16.75 -18.50 -3.51
C VAL A 14 -15.28 -18.88 -3.32
N ILE A 15 -14.53 -17.99 -2.71
CA ILE A 15 -13.11 -18.21 -2.41
C ILE A 15 -12.99 -19.27 -1.29
N PHE A 16 -13.79 -19.14 -0.24
CA PHE A 16 -13.75 -20.06 0.89
C PHE A 16 -14.10 -21.49 0.46
N TYR A 17 -15.16 -21.63 -0.34
CA TYR A 17 -15.60 -22.95 -0.83
C TYR A 17 -14.63 -23.53 -1.87
N GLY A 18 -13.84 -22.70 -2.53
CA GLY A 18 -12.86 -23.08 -3.55
C GLY A 18 -13.48 -23.41 -4.90
N VAL A 19 -12.63 -23.64 -5.88
CA VAL A 19 -13.05 -24.00 -7.26
C VAL A 19 -13.87 -25.29 -7.19
N ASN A 20 -15.04 -25.28 -7.80
CA ASN A 20 -15.99 -26.41 -7.77
C ASN A 20 -16.34 -26.88 -6.34
N ASN A 21 -16.31 -25.99 -5.36
CA ASN A 21 -16.55 -26.32 -3.95
C ASN A 21 -15.53 -27.31 -3.35
N ALA A 22 -14.31 -27.41 -3.88
CA ALA A 22 -13.31 -28.38 -3.44
C ALA A 22 -12.97 -28.25 -1.96
N ASN A 23 -12.77 -27.02 -1.47
CA ASN A 23 -12.43 -26.77 -0.07
C ASN A 23 -13.56 -27.20 0.88
N ILE A 24 -14.81 -26.82 0.58
CA ILE A 24 -15.93 -27.19 1.46
C ILE A 24 -16.22 -28.69 1.41
N GLN A 25 -15.96 -29.36 0.28
CA GLN A 25 -16.07 -30.82 0.18
C GLN A 25 -15.03 -31.49 1.08
N MET A 26 -13.80 -31.00 1.08
CA MET A 26 -12.73 -31.51 1.94
C MET A 26 -13.05 -31.28 3.42
N ILE A 27 -13.52 -30.07 3.77
CA ILE A 27 -13.93 -29.74 5.14
C ILE A 27 -15.03 -30.72 5.59
N LYS A 28 -16.05 -31.00 4.74
CA LYS A 28 -17.09 -31.99 5.04
C LYS A 28 -16.53 -33.41 5.28
N ALA A 29 -15.54 -33.82 4.48
CA ALA A 29 -14.88 -35.10 4.63
C ALA A 29 -14.11 -35.23 5.96
N LEU A 30 -13.59 -34.13 6.49
CA LEU A 30 -12.87 -34.08 7.78
C LEU A 30 -13.81 -34.07 8.99
N TYR A 31 -15.12 -33.81 8.80
CA TYR A 31 -16.16 -33.83 9.83
C TYR A 31 -17.32 -34.79 9.47
N PRO A 32 -17.06 -36.11 9.38
CA PRO A 32 -18.03 -37.08 8.84
C PRO A 32 -19.28 -37.23 9.70
N LYS A 33 -19.23 -36.84 10.97
CA LYS A 33 -20.38 -36.93 11.90
C LYS A 33 -21.30 -35.70 11.81
N LEU A 34 -20.86 -34.63 11.13
CA LEU A 34 -21.64 -33.41 10.97
C LEU A 34 -22.35 -33.39 9.62
N ARG A 35 -23.60 -32.96 9.63
CA ARG A 35 -24.32 -32.63 8.40
C ARG A 35 -24.10 -31.14 8.08
N ILE A 36 -23.30 -30.85 7.05
CA ILE A 36 -22.89 -29.50 6.68
C ILE A 36 -23.54 -29.11 5.35
N VAL A 37 -24.27 -27.98 5.34
CA VAL A 37 -24.89 -27.39 4.15
C VAL A 37 -24.41 -25.94 4.03
N ALA A 38 -23.73 -25.62 2.95
CA ALA A 38 -23.22 -24.28 2.66
C ALA A 38 -24.06 -23.61 1.56
N ARG A 39 -24.57 -22.40 1.81
CA ARG A 39 -25.32 -21.58 0.85
C ARG A 39 -24.98 -20.10 1.03
N GLY A 40 -24.49 -19.44 -0.02
CA GLY A 40 -24.03 -18.07 0.07
C GLY A 40 -22.94 -17.94 1.15
N ASN A 41 -23.07 -16.99 2.05
CA ASN A 41 -22.14 -16.79 3.16
C ASN A 41 -22.53 -17.54 4.45
N VAL A 42 -23.57 -18.39 4.41
CA VAL A 42 -24.05 -19.14 5.59
C VAL A 42 -23.69 -20.62 5.47
N ILE A 43 -23.04 -21.14 6.50
CA ILE A 43 -22.78 -22.56 6.67
C ILE A 43 -23.71 -23.07 7.80
N LYS A 44 -24.65 -23.89 7.41
CA LYS A 44 -25.54 -24.57 8.34
C LYS A 44 -24.93 -25.90 8.74
N VAL A 45 -24.76 -26.13 10.04
CA VAL A 45 -24.20 -27.37 10.59
C VAL A 45 -25.19 -28.01 11.57
N MET A 46 -25.30 -29.34 11.51
CA MET A 46 -26.13 -30.13 12.43
C MET A 46 -25.33 -31.34 12.88
N GLY A 47 -25.41 -31.64 14.17
CA GLY A 47 -24.72 -32.79 14.76
C GLY A 47 -24.69 -32.77 16.27
N ASP A 48 -23.60 -33.32 16.82
CA ASP A 48 -23.28 -33.26 18.23
C ASP A 48 -22.67 -31.91 18.63
N GLU A 49 -22.94 -31.42 19.83
CA GLU A 49 -22.55 -30.08 20.28
C GLU A 49 -21.03 -29.88 20.31
N GLU A 50 -20.31 -30.89 20.80
CA GLU A 50 -18.86 -30.86 20.90
C GLU A 50 -18.19 -30.74 19.51
N GLU A 51 -18.64 -31.58 18.55
CA GLU A 51 -18.12 -31.52 17.18
C GLU A 51 -18.53 -30.25 16.43
N MET A 52 -19.70 -29.68 16.71
CA MET A 52 -20.12 -28.41 16.14
C MET A 52 -19.28 -27.23 16.66
N CYS A 53 -18.90 -27.24 17.95
CA CYS A 53 -17.97 -26.23 18.51
C CYS A 53 -16.60 -26.33 17.87
N ALA A 54 -16.04 -27.53 17.76
CA ALA A 54 -14.75 -27.74 17.07
C ALA A 54 -14.77 -27.31 15.59
N PHE A 55 -15.89 -27.56 14.91
CA PHE A 55 -16.10 -27.12 13.53
C PHE A 55 -16.13 -25.59 13.44
N GLU A 56 -16.88 -24.90 14.30
CA GLU A 56 -16.95 -23.44 14.34
C GLU A 56 -15.57 -22.81 14.59
N GLU A 57 -14.83 -23.31 15.57
CA GLU A 57 -13.47 -22.87 15.86
C GLU A 57 -12.55 -23.01 14.63
N SER A 58 -12.68 -24.11 13.89
CA SER A 58 -11.94 -24.35 12.66
C SER A 58 -12.32 -23.36 11.57
N ILE A 59 -13.61 -23.06 11.37
CA ILE A 59 -14.05 -22.05 10.39
C ILE A 59 -13.49 -20.67 10.75
N ILE A 60 -13.60 -20.26 11.99
CA ILE A 60 -13.02 -18.99 12.48
C ILE A 60 -11.49 -18.94 12.27
N ALA A 61 -10.80 -20.05 12.51
CA ALA A 61 -9.36 -20.12 12.29
C ALA A 61 -8.98 -20.03 10.81
N LEU A 62 -9.77 -20.66 9.92
CA LEU A 62 -9.60 -20.57 8.47
C LEU A 62 -9.86 -19.16 7.95
N GLU A 63 -10.88 -18.45 8.43
CA GLU A 63 -11.12 -17.05 8.09
C GLU A 63 -9.98 -16.14 8.55
N LYS A 64 -9.53 -16.27 9.80
CA LYS A 64 -8.35 -15.54 10.31
C LYS A 64 -7.10 -15.80 9.48
N HIS A 65 -6.91 -17.06 9.06
CA HIS A 65 -5.80 -17.41 8.19
C HIS A 65 -5.92 -16.72 6.83
N TRP A 66 -7.11 -16.74 6.21
CA TRP A 66 -7.35 -16.07 4.95
C TRP A 66 -7.09 -14.56 5.03
N VAL A 67 -7.63 -13.88 6.03
CA VAL A 67 -7.43 -12.43 6.23
C VAL A 67 -5.94 -12.08 6.25
N LYS A 68 -5.15 -12.93 6.90
CA LYS A 68 -3.72 -12.68 7.08
C LYS A 68 -2.89 -13.02 5.85
N TYR A 69 -3.19 -14.13 5.19
CA TYR A 69 -2.31 -14.72 4.17
C TYR A 69 -2.89 -14.70 2.75
N ASN A 70 -4.17 -14.33 2.57
CA ASN A 70 -4.91 -14.37 1.31
C ASN A 70 -4.80 -15.74 0.59
N SER A 71 -4.69 -16.83 1.32
CA SER A 71 -4.52 -18.19 0.76
C SER A 71 -5.17 -19.22 1.65
N LEU A 72 -5.92 -20.16 1.04
CA LEU A 72 -6.46 -21.37 1.65
C LEU A 72 -6.07 -22.58 0.78
N LYS A 73 -4.83 -23.00 0.89
CA LYS A 73 -4.36 -24.24 0.25
C LYS A 73 -4.89 -25.45 1.01
N GLU A 74 -5.03 -26.58 0.31
CA GLU A 74 -5.52 -27.84 0.87
C GLU A 74 -4.77 -28.25 2.14
N GLU A 75 -3.44 -28.22 2.10
CA GLU A 75 -2.57 -28.54 3.24
C GLU A 75 -2.86 -27.67 4.46
N VAL A 76 -3.09 -26.37 4.23
CA VAL A 76 -3.41 -25.40 5.29
C VAL A 76 -4.77 -25.72 5.93
N ILE A 77 -5.77 -26.06 5.13
CA ILE A 77 -7.12 -26.42 5.63
C ILE A 77 -6.99 -27.66 6.52
N ILE A 78 -6.27 -28.68 6.05
CA ILE A 78 -6.07 -29.93 6.79
C ILE A 78 -5.32 -29.68 8.10
N ASP A 79 -4.26 -28.88 8.07
CA ASP A 79 -3.45 -28.57 9.26
C ASP A 79 -4.28 -27.84 10.33
N ILE A 80 -5.01 -26.79 9.91
CA ILE A 80 -5.85 -26.01 10.84
C ILE A 80 -6.93 -26.90 11.48
N ILE A 81 -7.64 -27.71 10.69
CA ILE A 81 -8.70 -28.59 11.21
C ILE A 81 -8.11 -29.65 12.16
N LYS A 82 -6.90 -30.12 11.93
CA LYS A 82 -6.18 -31.05 12.81
C LYS A 82 -5.51 -30.38 14.00
N GLY A 83 -5.75 -29.10 14.24
CA GLY A 83 -5.15 -28.33 15.35
C GLY A 83 -3.63 -28.09 15.19
N LYS A 84 -3.10 -28.27 13.98
CA LYS A 84 -1.69 -27.99 13.69
C LYS A 84 -1.51 -26.55 13.22
N THR A 85 -0.36 -25.98 13.52
CA THR A 85 0.03 -24.66 12.97
C THR A 85 0.51 -24.87 11.53
N PRO A 86 -0.17 -24.31 10.50
CA PRO A 86 0.27 -24.45 9.11
C PRO A 86 1.69 -23.94 8.93
N GLN A 87 2.52 -24.70 8.24
CA GLN A 87 3.85 -24.26 7.86
C GLN A 87 3.72 -23.29 6.68
N ILE A 88 3.79 -22.01 6.98
CA ILE A 88 3.83 -20.95 5.95
C ILE A 88 5.30 -20.62 5.77
N GLU A 89 5.74 -20.53 4.50
CA GLU A 89 7.03 -19.96 4.17
C GLU A 89 7.09 -18.50 4.64
N LYS A 90 7.38 -18.32 5.92
CA LYS A 90 7.74 -17.00 6.45
C LYS A 90 9.17 -16.74 6.01
N THR A 91 9.34 -16.02 4.91
CA THR A 91 10.54 -15.20 4.79
C THR A 91 10.45 -14.18 5.92
N GLY A 92 11.44 -14.14 6.84
CA GLY A 92 11.38 -13.35 8.08
C GLY A 92 11.02 -11.87 7.92
N ASP A 93 11.11 -11.35 6.70
CA ASP A 93 10.87 -9.95 6.33
C ASP A 93 9.54 -9.71 5.57
N THR A 94 8.57 -10.65 5.64
CA THR A 94 7.28 -10.48 4.95
C THR A 94 6.51 -9.29 5.52
N ILE A 95 6.19 -8.31 4.67
CA ILE A 95 5.37 -7.15 5.04
C ILE A 95 3.89 -7.54 5.07
N VAL A 96 3.39 -8.06 3.95
CA VAL A 96 1.99 -8.49 3.77
C VAL A 96 1.93 -9.54 2.66
N PHE A 97 0.81 -10.24 2.51
CA PHE A 97 0.61 -11.17 1.39
C PHE A 97 -0.26 -10.53 0.31
N SER A 98 0.11 -10.74 -0.95
CA SER A 98 -0.68 -10.33 -2.12
C SER A 98 -2.00 -11.08 -2.19
N VAL A 99 -2.93 -10.63 -3.05
CA VAL A 99 -4.21 -11.33 -3.31
C VAL A 99 -4.01 -12.75 -3.84
N THR A 100 -2.84 -13.07 -4.41
CA THR A 100 -2.47 -14.41 -4.88
C THR A 100 -1.80 -15.26 -3.80
N GLY A 101 -1.69 -14.78 -2.56
CA GLY A 101 -1.02 -15.46 -1.46
C GLY A 101 0.51 -15.42 -1.53
N LYS A 102 1.12 -14.67 -2.44
CA LYS A 102 2.57 -14.49 -2.51
C LYS A 102 3.02 -13.47 -1.46
N PRO A 103 4.14 -13.72 -0.74
CA PRO A 103 4.65 -12.77 0.23
C PRO A 103 5.21 -11.53 -0.47
N ILE A 104 4.83 -10.36 0.02
CA ILE A 104 5.42 -9.07 -0.34
C ILE A 104 6.52 -8.79 0.67
N VAL A 105 7.74 -8.75 0.20
CA VAL A 105 8.96 -8.59 1.00
C VAL A 105 9.75 -7.37 0.55
N PRO A 106 10.55 -6.75 1.42
CA PRO A 106 11.53 -5.76 1.00
C PRO A 106 12.50 -6.37 -0.01
N ARG A 107 12.69 -5.71 -1.14
CA ARG A 107 13.58 -6.19 -2.22
C ARG A 107 14.98 -5.60 -2.14
N SER A 108 15.20 -4.66 -1.23
CA SER A 108 16.49 -4.00 -1.00
C SER A 108 16.70 -3.69 0.47
N GLU A 109 17.95 -3.41 0.85
CA GLU A 109 18.30 -3.02 2.21
C GLU A 109 17.61 -1.72 2.66
N ASN A 110 17.45 -0.75 1.74
CA ASN A 110 16.78 0.50 2.05
C ASN A 110 15.27 0.32 2.23
N GLN A 111 14.63 -0.58 1.46
CA GLN A 111 13.24 -0.96 1.71
C GLN A 111 13.09 -1.68 3.06
N LEU A 112 14.03 -2.57 3.42
CA LEU A 112 14.03 -3.21 4.74
C LEU A 112 14.22 -2.19 5.87
N LYS A 113 15.09 -1.20 5.66
CA LYS A 113 15.26 -0.08 6.60
C LYS A 113 13.98 0.73 6.75
N LEU A 114 13.27 1.00 5.64
CA LEU A 114 11.95 1.66 5.67
C LEU A 114 10.96 0.90 6.55
N VAL A 115 10.87 -0.44 6.41
CA VAL A 115 10.02 -1.28 7.25
C VAL A 115 10.37 -1.14 8.73
N LYS A 116 11.65 -1.25 9.08
CA LYS A 116 12.12 -1.16 10.46
C LYS A 116 11.91 0.22 11.09
N GLU A 117 12.13 1.28 10.32
CA GLU A 117 11.94 2.65 10.81
C GLU A 117 10.47 3.03 10.95
N TYR A 118 9.59 2.50 10.09
CA TYR A 118 8.14 2.64 10.25
C TYR A 118 7.63 2.06 11.57
N GLU A 119 8.20 0.96 12.04
CA GLU A 119 7.80 0.35 13.31
C GLU A 119 8.14 1.24 14.52
N LYS A 120 9.27 1.94 14.47
CA LYS A 120 9.84 2.71 15.58
C LYS A 120 9.37 4.17 15.64
N ASN A 121 8.91 4.71 14.53
CA ASN A 121 8.60 6.14 14.42
C ASN A 121 7.13 6.37 14.06
N ASP A 122 6.63 7.54 14.41
CA ASP A 122 5.27 7.97 14.06
C ASP A 122 5.21 8.56 12.66
N MET A 123 6.33 9.11 12.18
CA MET A 123 6.43 9.69 10.85
C MET A 123 7.68 9.21 10.13
N THR A 124 7.52 8.75 8.89
CA THR A 124 8.61 8.22 8.08
C THR A 124 8.60 8.84 6.70
N PHE A 125 9.73 9.42 6.31
CA PHE A 125 9.95 9.95 4.97
C PHE A 125 10.73 8.91 4.15
N ALA A 126 10.18 8.48 3.02
CA ALA A 126 10.83 7.58 2.07
C ALA A 126 11.11 8.33 0.76
N ILE A 127 12.34 8.74 0.58
CA ILE A 127 12.77 9.62 -0.51
C ILE A 127 13.68 8.85 -1.47
N GLY A 128 13.51 9.03 -2.76
CA GLY A 128 14.38 8.39 -3.75
C GLY A 128 13.76 8.36 -5.15
N PRO A 129 14.46 7.79 -6.13
CA PRO A 129 14.05 7.81 -7.52
C PRO A 129 12.78 7.00 -7.79
N ALA A 130 12.12 7.32 -8.90
CA ALA A 130 10.96 6.57 -9.38
C ALA A 130 11.33 5.09 -9.63
N GLY A 131 10.41 4.17 -9.27
CA GLY A 131 10.62 2.73 -9.41
C GLY A 131 11.42 2.08 -8.28
N SER A 132 11.83 2.81 -7.23
CA SER A 132 12.46 2.25 -6.03
C SER A 132 11.47 1.59 -5.05
N GLY A 133 10.17 1.58 -5.36
CA GLY A 133 9.14 0.91 -4.57
C GLY A 133 8.66 1.65 -3.33
N LYS A 134 8.95 2.95 -3.20
CA LYS A 134 8.55 3.80 -2.05
C LYS A 134 7.07 3.69 -1.73
N THR A 135 6.23 4.07 -2.69
CA THR A 135 4.77 4.10 -2.57
C THR A 135 4.20 2.71 -2.33
N TYR A 136 4.67 1.71 -3.08
CA TYR A 136 4.23 0.32 -2.94
C TYR A 136 4.55 -0.23 -1.54
N THR A 137 5.76 -0.01 -1.04
CA THR A 137 6.17 -0.44 0.31
C THR A 137 5.37 0.30 1.40
N ALA A 138 5.13 1.60 1.22
CA ALA A 138 4.32 2.39 2.15
C ALA A 138 2.87 1.85 2.23
N ILE A 139 2.26 1.53 1.09
CA ILE A 139 0.91 0.93 1.04
C ILE A 139 0.92 -0.46 1.66
N ALA A 140 1.93 -1.29 1.40
CA ALA A 140 2.07 -2.60 2.01
C ALA A 140 2.14 -2.54 3.56
N LEU A 141 2.86 -1.57 4.11
CA LEU A 141 2.92 -1.30 5.55
C LEU A 141 1.56 -0.88 6.11
N ALA A 142 0.84 0.00 5.41
CA ALA A 142 -0.49 0.43 5.82
C ALA A 142 -1.50 -0.73 5.81
N VAL A 143 -1.49 -1.55 4.75
CA VAL A 143 -2.35 -2.74 4.65
C VAL A 143 -2.00 -3.76 5.74
N ARG A 144 -0.72 -3.96 6.06
CA ARG A 144 -0.29 -4.80 7.18
C ARG A 144 -0.89 -4.31 8.50
N SER A 145 -0.76 -3.01 8.79
CA SER A 145 -1.28 -2.43 10.04
C SER A 145 -2.81 -2.51 10.13
N LEU A 146 -3.52 -2.37 9.00
CA LEU A 146 -4.98 -2.55 8.95
C LEU A 146 -5.37 -4.02 9.19
N LYS A 147 -4.71 -4.97 8.52
CA LYS A 147 -4.95 -6.42 8.71
C LYS A 147 -4.64 -6.88 10.14
N ASN A 148 -3.62 -6.29 10.77
CA ASN A 148 -3.26 -6.57 12.16
C ASN A 148 -4.19 -5.87 13.17
N LYS A 149 -5.16 -5.05 12.71
CA LYS A 149 -6.07 -4.26 13.57
C LYS A 149 -5.33 -3.25 14.47
N GLU A 150 -4.12 -2.83 14.06
CA GLU A 150 -3.33 -1.79 14.73
C GLU A 150 -3.95 -0.40 14.50
N ILE A 151 -4.61 -0.23 13.37
CA ILE A 151 -5.30 0.98 12.94
C ILE A 151 -6.70 0.66 12.41
N LYS A 152 -7.55 1.69 12.29
CA LYS A 152 -8.91 1.57 11.75
C LYS A 152 -9.04 2.08 10.32
N LYS A 153 -8.08 2.90 9.84
CA LYS A 153 -8.19 3.57 8.53
C LYS A 153 -6.85 3.65 7.81
N ILE A 154 -6.93 3.58 6.48
CA ILE A 154 -5.84 3.96 5.58
C ILE A 154 -6.29 5.20 4.81
N ILE A 155 -5.45 6.24 4.79
CA ILE A 155 -5.74 7.48 4.07
C ILE A 155 -4.57 7.74 3.12
N LEU A 156 -4.84 7.67 1.82
CA LEU A 156 -3.88 7.93 0.77
C LEU A 156 -4.15 9.30 0.17
N SER A 157 -3.11 10.10 0.07
CA SER A 157 -3.20 11.45 -0.46
C SER A 157 -2.08 11.72 -1.45
N ARG A 158 -2.38 12.49 -2.47
CA ARG A 158 -1.43 12.95 -3.48
C ARG A 158 -1.70 14.41 -3.81
N PRO A 159 -0.69 15.27 -4.01
CA PRO A 159 -0.91 16.61 -4.52
C PRO A 159 -1.46 16.51 -5.94
N ALA A 160 -2.50 17.28 -6.23
CA ALA A 160 -2.95 17.46 -7.60
C ALA A 160 -2.00 18.45 -8.27
N VAL A 161 -1.07 17.96 -9.09
CA VAL A 161 -0.14 18.79 -9.85
C VAL A 161 -0.56 18.77 -11.30
N GLU A 162 -0.71 19.94 -11.89
CA GLU A 162 -0.88 20.07 -13.32
C GLU A 162 0.47 19.81 -14.02
N ALA A 163 0.75 18.56 -14.38
CA ALA A 163 1.93 18.20 -15.18
C ALA A 163 1.74 18.68 -16.61
N GLY A 164 1.87 20.00 -16.83
CA GLY A 164 1.77 20.61 -18.16
C GLY A 164 0.37 20.73 -18.77
N GLU A 165 -0.60 19.95 -18.30
CA GLU A 165 -2.01 20.02 -18.70
C GLU A 165 -2.83 20.66 -17.57
N LYS A 166 -3.46 21.80 -17.87
CA LYS A 166 -4.34 22.45 -16.90
C LYS A 166 -5.56 21.58 -16.66
N LEU A 167 -5.76 21.07 -15.44
CA LEU A 167 -6.92 20.30 -15.00
C LEU A 167 -8.27 20.92 -15.44
N GLY A 168 -8.28 22.24 -15.69
CA GLY A 168 -9.46 22.97 -16.19
C GLY A 168 -9.91 22.56 -17.60
N PHE A 169 -9.07 21.94 -18.43
CA PHE A 169 -9.40 21.55 -19.81
C PHE A 169 -9.94 20.11 -19.94
N LEU A 170 -9.85 19.28 -18.89
CA LEU A 170 -10.39 17.93 -18.95
C LEU A 170 -11.91 17.97 -18.73
N PRO A 171 -12.71 17.25 -19.54
CA PRO A 171 -14.16 17.12 -19.33
C PRO A 171 -14.46 16.29 -18.06
N GLY A 172 -15.60 16.55 -17.42
CA GLY A 172 -16.05 15.83 -16.23
C GLY A 172 -15.91 16.60 -14.92
N ASP A 173 -16.41 16.01 -13.84
CA ASP A 173 -16.34 16.56 -12.49
C ASP A 173 -14.91 16.56 -11.96
N MET A 174 -14.65 17.35 -10.90
CA MET A 174 -13.33 17.44 -10.26
C MET A 174 -12.78 16.06 -9.87
N LYS A 175 -13.65 15.15 -9.47
CA LYS A 175 -13.28 13.77 -9.10
C LYS A 175 -12.78 13.00 -10.30
N ASP A 176 -13.50 13.05 -11.43
CA ASP A 176 -13.14 12.34 -12.66
C ASP A 176 -11.79 12.81 -13.25
N LYS A 177 -11.47 14.09 -13.02
CA LYS A 177 -10.19 14.69 -13.47
C LYS A 177 -9.00 14.27 -12.63
N ILE A 178 -9.22 13.93 -11.36
CA ILE A 178 -8.16 13.58 -10.40
C ILE A 178 -7.94 12.08 -10.32
N ASP A 179 -8.97 11.27 -10.57
CA ASP A 179 -8.92 9.80 -10.48
C ASP A 179 -7.76 9.17 -11.27
N PRO A 180 -7.40 9.60 -12.50
CA PRO A 180 -6.24 9.05 -13.23
C PRO A 180 -4.91 9.21 -12.48
N TYR A 181 -4.74 10.30 -11.74
CA TYR A 181 -3.52 10.54 -10.96
C TYR A 181 -3.45 9.68 -9.69
N LEU A 182 -4.58 9.16 -9.24
CA LEU A 182 -4.69 8.29 -8.07
C LEU A 182 -4.63 6.80 -8.44
N GLN A 183 -4.71 6.47 -9.75
CA GLN A 183 -4.73 5.08 -10.23
C GLN A 183 -3.57 4.23 -9.69
N PRO A 184 -2.30 4.71 -9.63
CA PRO A 184 -1.21 3.91 -9.07
C PRO A 184 -1.40 3.50 -7.60
N LEU A 185 -2.16 4.27 -6.84
CA LEU A 185 -2.50 3.95 -5.45
C LEU A 185 -3.56 2.85 -5.39
N TYR A 186 -4.56 2.90 -6.29
CA TYR A 186 -5.56 1.84 -6.43
C TYR A 186 -4.91 0.52 -6.85
N ASP A 187 -4.02 0.55 -7.84
CA ASP A 187 -3.34 -0.64 -8.36
C ASP A 187 -2.53 -1.34 -7.25
N ALA A 188 -1.80 -0.57 -6.44
CA ALA A 188 -1.05 -1.13 -5.32
C ALA A 188 -1.96 -1.74 -4.24
N LEU A 189 -3.11 -1.13 -3.95
CA LEU A 189 -4.09 -1.70 -3.02
C LEU A 189 -4.71 -2.99 -3.55
N GLN A 190 -5.04 -3.04 -4.85
CA GLN A 190 -5.61 -4.22 -5.52
C GLN A 190 -4.67 -5.43 -5.51
N ASP A 191 -3.36 -5.20 -5.50
CA ASP A 191 -2.38 -6.28 -5.35
C ASP A 191 -2.44 -6.96 -3.96
N MET A 192 -2.95 -6.26 -2.94
CA MET A 192 -2.86 -6.67 -1.53
C MET A 192 -4.21 -6.98 -0.88
N ILE A 193 -5.28 -6.41 -1.44
CA ILE A 193 -6.65 -6.54 -0.92
C ILE A 193 -7.54 -7.03 -2.06
N PRO A 194 -8.32 -8.12 -1.87
CA PRO A 194 -9.27 -8.60 -2.87
C PRO A 194 -10.24 -7.50 -3.31
N ALA A 195 -10.57 -7.44 -4.60
CA ALA A 195 -11.33 -6.34 -5.21
C ALA A 195 -12.68 -6.09 -4.50
N ALA A 196 -13.42 -7.13 -4.15
CA ALA A 196 -14.69 -7.01 -3.42
C ALA A 196 -14.49 -6.36 -2.05
N LYS A 197 -13.45 -6.78 -1.30
CA LYS A 197 -13.15 -6.23 0.03
C LYS A 197 -12.59 -4.81 -0.04
N LEU A 198 -11.80 -4.50 -1.07
CA LEU A 198 -11.33 -3.14 -1.31
C LEU A 198 -12.50 -2.19 -1.56
N LYS A 199 -13.47 -2.60 -2.39
CA LYS A 199 -14.69 -1.82 -2.65
C LYS A 199 -15.46 -1.56 -1.36
N GLU A 200 -15.72 -2.60 -0.56
CA GLU A 200 -16.36 -2.49 0.75
C GLU A 200 -15.63 -1.52 1.68
N TYR A 201 -14.29 -1.63 1.78
CA TYR A 201 -13.48 -0.73 2.62
C TYR A 201 -13.54 0.72 2.17
N MET A 202 -13.69 0.98 0.87
CA MET A 202 -13.86 2.33 0.35
C MET A 202 -15.26 2.88 0.63
N GLU A 203 -16.30 2.07 0.47
CA GLU A 203 -17.69 2.45 0.78
C GLU A 203 -17.87 2.76 2.28
N LEU A 204 -17.22 1.99 3.16
CA LEU A 204 -17.22 2.20 4.60
C LEU A 204 -16.22 3.28 5.07
N ASN A 205 -15.49 3.93 4.15
CA ASN A 205 -14.46 4.91 4.46
C ASN A 205 -13.33 4.38 5.38
N ILE A 206 -13.09 3.07 5.37
CA ILE A 206 -11.92 2.43 6.01
C ILE A 206 -10.68 2.74 5.19
N ILE A 207 -10.78 2.70 3.85
CA ILE A 207 -9.73 3.16 2.93
C ILE A 207 -10.25 4.40 2.21
N GLN A 208 -9.50 5.49 2.28
CA GLN A 208 -9.80 6.75 1.63
C GLN A 208 -8.64 7.15 0.72
N ILE A 209 -8.97 7.49 -0.52
CA ILE A 209 -8.01 8.08 -1.46
C ILE A 209 -8.54 9.45 -1.82
N ALA A 210 -7.77 10.50 -1.53
CA ALA A 210 -8.22 11.86 -1.73
C ALA A 210 -7.06 12.82 -2.02
N PRO A 211 -7.30 13.84 -2.86
CA PRO A 211 -6.33 14.90 -3.08
C PRO A 211 -5.91 15.60 -1.78
N LEU A 212 -4.69 16.08 -1.74
CA LEU A 212 -4.12 16.74 -0.56
C LEU A 212 -4.98 17.90 -0.04
N ALA A 213 -5.64 18.64 -0.91
CA ALA A 213 -6.51 19.77 -0.53
C ALA A 213 -7.65 19.35 0.42
N PHE A 214 -8.15 18.11 0.31
CA PHE A 214 -9.24 17.59 1.15
C PHE A 214 -8.79 17.18 2.57
N MET A 215 -7.49 17.27 2.87
CA MET A 215 -6.96 17.03 4.22
C MET A 215 -7.07 18.25 5.13
N ARG A 216 -7.34 19.43 4.57
CA ARG A 216 -7.43 20.68 5.34
C ARG A 216 -8.56 20.62 6.36
N GLY A 217 -8.28 21.05 7.61
CA GLY A 217 -9.26 21.10 8.69
C GLY A 217 -9.61 19.76 9.33
N ARG A 218 -9.01 18.65 8.87
CA ARG A 218 -9.22 17.31 9.44
C ARG A 218 -8.20 17.04 10.55
N THR A 219 -8.58 16.18 11.50
CA THR A 219 -7.65 15.47 12.40
C THR A 219 -7.78 13.99 12.11
N LEU A 220 -6.67 13.34 11.80
CA LEU A 220 -6.64 11.97 11.33
C LEU A 220 -6.21 11.07 12.49
N ASN A 221 -7.16 10.31 13.04
CA ASN A 221 -6.94 9.42 14.18
C ASN A 221 -7.03 7.95 13.77
N ASP A 222 -6.37 7.07 14.50
CA ASP A 222 -6.39 5.61 14.33
C ASP A 222 -6.09 5.20 12.88
N ALA A 223 -5.09 5.82 12.24
CA ALA A 223 -4.86 5.71 10.82
C ALA A 223 -3.39 5.55 10.44
N VAL A 224 -3.14 4.91 9.29
CA VAL A 224 -1.93 5.16 8.51
C VAL A 224 -2.27 6.12 7.38
N VAL A 225 -1.55 7.23 7.34
CA VAL A 225 -1.76 8.30 6.36
C VAL A 225 -0.54 8.39 5.44
N ILE A 226 -0.74 8.28 4.14
CA ILE A 226 0.34 8.33 3.14
C ILE A 226 0.16 9.57 2.29
N LEU A 227 1.23 10.38 2.18
CA LEU A 227 1.35 11.44 1.20
C LEU A 227 2.33 10.98 0.12
N ASP A 228 1.81 10.68 -1.06
CA ASP A 228 2.61 10.28 -2.20
C ASP A 228 2.96 11.49 -3.09
N GLU A 229 4.08 11.44 -3.82
CA GLU A 229 4.62 12.51 -4.67
C GLU A 229 4.77 13.86 -3.94
N ALA A 230 5.22 13.79 -2.68
CA ALA A 230 5.29 14.96 -1.80
C ALA A 230 6.24 16.05 -2.28
N GLN A 231 7.19 15.77 -3.20
CA GLN A 231 8.05 16.79 -3.80
C GLN A 231 7.25 17.86 -4.55
N ASN A 232 6.03 17.50 -4.97
CA ASN A 232 5.11 18.40 -5.68
C ASN A 232 4.17 19.17 -4.73
N THR A 233 4.49 19.24 -3.44
CA THR A 233 3.80 20.09 -2.48
C THR A 233 4.54 21.39 -2.27
N THR A 234 3.80 22.47 -2.02
CA THR A 234 4.37 23.71 -1.49
C THR A 234 4.66 23.56 0.01
N THR A 235 5.48 24.45 0.57
CA THR A 235 5.77 24.51 2.01
C THR A 235 4.50 24.57 2.87
N GLN A 236 3.52 25.36 2.43
CA GLN A 236 2.25 25.49 3.18
C GLN A 236 1.42 24.21 3.13
N GLN A 237 1.41 23.54 1.98
CA GLN A 237 0.67 22.29 1.80
C GLN A 237 1.26 21.16 2.64
N ILE A 238 2.58 20.95 2.61
CA ILE A 238 3.19 19.89 3.41
C ILE A 238 3.06 20.16 4.91
N LYS A 239 3.26 21.39 5.35
CA LYS A 239 3.04 21.79 6.75
C LYS A 239 1.59 21.52 7.17
N MET A 240 0.63 21.93 6.34
CA MET A 240 -0.78 21.67 6.57
C MET A 240 -1.04 20.18 6.74
N PHE A 241 -0.49 19.32 5.86
CA PHE A 241 -0.68 17.88 5.90
C PHE A 241 -0.04 17.24 7.15
N LEU A 242 1.21 17.51 7.45
CA LEU A 242 1.93 16.93 8.58
C LEU A 242 1.26 17.25 9.93
N THR A 243 0.62 18.42 10.01
CA THR A 243 -0.13 18.83 11.21
C THR A 243 -1.55 18.24 11.31
N ARG A 244 -1.92 17.32 10.41
CA ARG A 244 -3.20 16.55 10.51
C ARG A 244 -3.08 15.30 11.35
N MET A 245 -1.87 14.93 11.75
CA MET A 245 -1.63 13.75 12.58
C MET A 245 -2.43 13.84 13.88
N GLY A 246 -3.24 12.84 14.13
CA GLY A 246 -4.01 12.67 15.36
C GLY A 246 -3.49 11.51 16.20
N MET A 247 -4.28 11.10 17.17
CA MET A 247 -3.92 10.01 18.07
C MET A 247 -3.87 8.66 17.35
N ASN A 248 -2.94 7.80 17.76
CA ASN A 248 -2.74 6.45 17.18
C ASN A 248 -2.61 6.48 15.65
N THR A 249 -1.85 7.45 15.12
CA THR A 249 -1.67 7.64 13.67
C THR A 249 -0.20 7.58 13.32
N LYS A 250 0.10 6.88 12.22
CA LYS A 250 1.42 6.90 11.58
C LYS A 250 1.31 7.60 10.23
N MET A 251 2.34 8.38 9.89
CA MET A 251 2.43 9.04 8.58
C MET A 251 3.62 8.54 7.79
N ILE A 252 3.40 8.28 6.50
CA ILE A 252 4.46 7.96 5.54
C ILE A 252 4.42 9.02 4.44
N VAL A 253 5.54 9.68 4.20
CA VAL A 253 5.69 10.67 3.15
C VAL A 253 6.65 10.11 2.10
N THR A 254 6.18 9.92 0.87
CA THR A 254 7.00 9.44 -0.24
C THR A 254 7.25 10.56 -1.24
N GLY A 255 8.43 10.57 -1.87
CA GLY A 255 8.75 11.58 -2.85
C GLY A 255 10.04 11.30 -3.62
N ASP A 256 10.17 12.00 -4.76
CA ASP A 256 11.34 11.98 -5.62
C ASP A 256 11.84 13.41 -5.85
N MET A 257 12.99 13.76 -5.27
CA MET A 257 13.54 15.12 -5.37
C MET A 257 14.05 15.48 -6.77
N THR A 258 14.14 14.50 -7.66
CA THR A 258 14.54 14.72 -9.06
C THR A 258 13.36 15.04 -9.97
N GLN A 259 12.12 14.79 -9.51
CA GLN A 259 10.87 14.96 -10.29
C GLN A 259 9.98 16.03 -9.65
N ILE A 260 10.50 17.26 -9.55
CA ILE A 260 9.73 18.40 -9.02
C ILE A 260 9.06 19.09 -10.19
N ASP A 261 7.73 18.97 -10.29
CA ASP A 261 6.89 19.54 -11.35
C ASP A 261 6.27 20.89 -10.94
N LEU A 262 6.67 21.44 -9.81
CA LEU A 262 6.22 22.75 -9.36
C LEU A 262 6.74 23.85 -10.28
N PRO A 263 5.97 24.95 -10.48
CA PRO A 263 6.46 26.14 -11.16
C PRO A 263 7.77 26.64 -10.53
N SER A 264 8.67 27.18 -11.34
CA SER A 264 9.99 27.67 -10.89
C SER A 264 9.95 28.73 -9.80
N SER A 265 8.83 29.44 -9.68
CA SER A 265 8.56 30.42 -8.61
C SER A 265 8.23 29.78 -7.25
N GLN A 266 7.96 28.47 -7.19
CA GLN A 266 7.61 27.76 -5.98
C GLN A 266 8.71 26.77 -5.56
N LYS A 267 8.99 26.72 -4.27
CA LYS A 267 9.94 25.78 -3.69
C LYS A 267 9.21 24.54 -3.22
N SER A 268 9.80 23.37 -3.46
CA SER A 268 9.29 22.11 -2.94
C SER A 268 9.25 22.11 -1.41
N GLY A 269 8.06 21.89 -0.88
CA GLY A 269 7.83 21.77 0.56
C GLY A 269 8.52 20.55 1.16
N LEU A 270 8.65 19.46 0.40
CA LEU A 270 9.34 18.25 0.84
C LEU A 270 10.82 18.55 1.17
N VAL A 271 11.52 19.25 0.27
CA VAL A 271 12.94 19.64 0.48
C VAL A 271 13.09 20.46 1.76
N GLN A 272 12.18 21.41 1.96
CA GLN A 272 12.21 22.24 3.16
C GLN A 272 11.84 21.45 4.42
N ALA A 273 10.84 20.58 4.37
CA ALA A 273 10.45 19.74 5.50
C ALA A 273 11.59 18.81 5.94
N MET A 274 12.31 18.20 5.00
CA MET A 274 13.48 17.38 5.30
C MET A 274 14.56 18.15 6.06
N HIS A 275 14.78 19.40 5.70
CA HIS A 275 15.78 20.24 6.38
C HIS A 275 15.31 20.65 7.79
N ILE A 276 14.06 21.07 7.93
CA ILE A 276 13.50 21.58 9.20
C ILE A 276 13.28 20.43 10.22
N LEU A 277 12.84 19.27 9.77
CA LEU A 277 12.43 18.16 10.64
C LEU A 277 13.58 17.19 10.95
N LYS A 278 14.76 17.41 10.41
CA LYS A 278 15.94 16.59 10.69
C LYS A 278 16.28 16.62 12.18
N GLY A 279 16.35 15.44 12.79
CA GLY A 279 16.66 15.28 14.23
C GLY A 279 15.45 15.42 15.17
N VAL A 280 14.25 15.65 14.65
CA VAL A 280 13.04 15.63 15.48
C VAL A 280 12.74 14.18 15.88
N LYS A 281 12.58 13.92 17.19
CA LYS A 281 12.27 12.59 17.73
C LYS A 281 10.92 12.09 17.20
N GLY A 282 10.86 10.81 16.79
CA GLY A 282 9.65 10.21 16.22
C GLY A 282 9.52 10.41 14.70
N ILE A 283 10.51 11.09 14.07
CA ILE A 283 10.57 11.26 12.60
C ILE A 283 11.83 10.58 12.06
N SER A 284 11.67 9.77 11.03
CA SER A 284 12.78 9.13 10.32
C SER A 284 12.80 9.49 8.83
N PHE A 285 14.00 9.50 8.27
CA PHE A 285 14.25 9.77 6.85
C PHE A 285 15.03 8.60 6.25
N ILE A 286 14.46 7.98 5.23
CA ILE A 286 15.06 6.87 4.50
C ILE A 286 15.28 7.29 3.06
N GLU A 287 16.53 7.25 2.63
CA GLU A 287 16.94 7.55 1.27
C GLU A 287 17.09 6.25 0.50
N LEU A 288 16.23 6.07 -0.50
CA LEU A 288 16.35 5.03 -1.51
C LEU A 288 17.20 5.57 -2.67
N ASN A 289 17.93 4.70 -3.34
CA ASN A 289 18.85 5.08 -4.40
C ASN A 289 18.66 4.26 -5.68
N LYS A 290 19.52 4.49 -6.69
CA LYS A 290 19.41 3.77 -7.99
C LYS A 290 19.52 2.24 -7.85
N LYS A 291 20.15 1.70 -6.78
CA LYS A 291 20.24 0.24 -6.54
C LYS A 291 18.93 -0.37 -6.08
N ASP A 292 18.04 0.44 -5.53
CA ASP A 292 16.71 0.01 -5.07
C ASP A 292 15.69 -0.09 -6.22
N ILE A 293 16.05 0.38 -7.43
CA ILE A 293 15.15 0.39 -8.57
C ILE A 293 14.96 -1.02 -9.12
N VAL A 294 13.71 -1.49 -9.09
CA VAL A 294 13.30 -2.76 -9.70
C VAL A 294 12.57 -2.44 -11.00
N ARG A 295 13.29 -2.58 -12.13
CA ARG A 295 12.75 -2.30 -13.46
C ARG A 295 13.13 -3.40 -14.46
N HIS A 296 12.32 -3.50 -15.51
CA HIS A 296 12.69 -4.34 -16.65
C HIS A 296 14.02 -3.85 -17.25
N LYS A 297 14.92 -4.78 -17.60
CA LYS A 297 16.27 -4.45 -18.12
C LYS A 297 16.25 -3.47 -19.31
N LEU A 298 15.25 -3.56 -20.18
CA LEU A 298 15.11 -2.64 -21.31
C LEU A 298 14.77 -1.23 -20.83
N VAL A 299 13.89 -1.09 -19.84
CA VAL A 299 13.53 0.23 -19.28
C VAL A 299 14.74 0.91 -18.65
N THR A 300 15.58 0.15 -17.95
CA THR A 300 16.84 0.67 -17.40
C THR A 300 17.73 1.25 -18.52
N ARG A 301 17.92 0.50 -19.62
CA ARG A 301 18.71 0.96 -20.78
C ARG A 301 18.12 2.19 -21.46
N ILE A 302 16.79 2.28 -21.54
CA ILE A 302 16.11 3.47 -22.11
C ILE A 302 16.42 4.70 -21.23
N VAL A 303 16.24 4.60 -19.92
CA VAL A 303 16.50 5.72 -19.00
C VAL A 303 17.97 6.16 -19.06
N GLU A 304 18.92 5.21 -19.02
CA GLU A 304 20.35 5.53 -19.17
C GLU A 304 20.68 6.25 -20.50
N ALA A 305 19.99 5.87 -21.59
CA ALA A 305 20.19 6.52 -22.88
C ALA A 305 19.70 7.98 -22.86
N TYR A 306 18.53 8.25 -22.24
CA TYR A 306 18.02 9.61 -22.09
C TYR A 306 18.89 10.44 -21.13
N GLU A 307 19.30 9.91 -19.97
CA GLU A 307 20.22 10.59 -19.04
C GLU A 307 21.51 11.03 -19.74
N LYS A 308 22.15 10.13 -20.52
CA LYS A 308 23.35 10.45 -21.29
C LYS A 308 23.13 11.53 -22.34
N PHE A 309 21.96 11.57 -22.95
CA PHE A 309 21.62 12.60 -23.94
C PHE A 309 21.45 13.95 -23.27
N GLU A 310 20.77 14.02 -22.14
CA GLU A 310 20.60 15.25 -21.36
C GLU A 310 21.91 15.81 -20.81
N GLU A 311 22.81 14.94 -20.32
CA GLU A 311 24.14 15.32 -19.89
C GLU A 311 24.94 15.98 -21.03
N LYS A 312 24.94 15.36 -22.21
CA LYS A 312 25.58 15.94 -23.39
C LYS A 312 25.00 17.29 -23.80
N GLN A 313 23.69 17.47 -23.70
CA GLN A 313 23.05 18.76 -23.97
C GLN A 313 23.44 19.83 -22.96
N LYS A 314 23.53 19.49 -21.67
CA LYS A 314 23.97 20.39 -20.62
C LYS A 314 25.43 20.84 -20.81
N GLU A 315 26.31 19.88 -21.16
CA GLU A 315 27.71 20.18 -21.46
C GLU A 315 27.87 21.09 -22.69
N ALA A 316 27.11 20.85 -23.76
CA ALA A 316 27.08 21.65 -24.95
C ALA A 316 26.66 23.13 -24.65
N ARG A 317 25.57 23.29 -23.86
CA ARG A 317 25.09 24.61 -23.43
C ARG A 317 26.10 25.36 -22.55
N LEU A 318 26.78 24.68 -21.64
CA LEU A 318 27.83 25.25 -20.81
C LEU A 318 29.04 25.67 -21.62
N ASN A 319 29.42 24.94 -22.64
CA ASN A 319 30.52 25.29 -23.52
C ASN A 319 30.18 26.46 -24.43
N ASP A 320 28.92 26.56 -24.91
CA ASP A 320 28.46 27.71 -25.69
C ASP A 320 28.36 29.00 -24.86
N SER A 321 27.92 28.91 -23.59
CA SER A 321 27.90 30.08 -22.70
C SER A 321 29.30 30.59 -22.38
N LYS A 322 30.27 29.70 -22.12
CA LYS A 322 31.68 30.08 -21.89
C LYS A 322 32.34 30.68 -23.11
N LYS A 323 32.01 30.25 -24.34
CA LYS A 323 32.48 30.86 -25.57
C LYS A 323 31.96 32.29 -25.76
N ARG A 324 30.69 32.54 -25.45
CA ARG A 324 30.07 33.87 -25.55
C ARG A 324 30.63 34.87 -24.54
N GLU A 325 30.93 34.42 -23.32
CA GLU A 325 31.58 35.24 -22.30
C GLU A 325 33.05 35.57 -22.66
N GLY A 326 33.78 34.64 -23.31
CA GLY A 326 35.14 34.85 -23.78
C GLY A 326 35.25 35.82 -24.96
N ASP A 327 34.24 35.89 -25.84
CA ASP A 327 34.18 36.81 -26.97
C ASP A 327 33.68 38.23 -26.58
N SER A 328 32.99 38.39 -25.45
CA SER A 328 32.51 39.67 -24.92
C SER A 328 33.58 40.44 -24.15
N ASN A 329 34.71 39.82 -23.82
CA ASN A 329 35.86 40.43 -23.11
C ASN A 329 37.06 40.73 -24.01
N LYS A 330 36.89 40.66 -25.32
CA LYS A 330 37.82 41.17 -26.32
C LYS A 330 37.25 42.43 -27.00
#